data_bcf5ed4a7fb39323676e8f3e78e47030
#
_entry.id   bcf5ed4a7fb39323676e8f3e78e47030
#
_cell.length_a   1.000
_cell.length_b   1.000
_cell.length_c   1.000
_cell.angle_alpha   90.00
_cell.angle_beta   90.00
_cell.angle_gamma   90.00
#
_symmetry.space_group_name_H-M   'P 1'
#
loop_
_entity.id
_entity.type
_entity.pdbx_description
1 polymer ?
#
loop_
_entity_poly.entity_id
_entity_poly.type
_entity_poly.pdbx_seq_one_letter_code
_entity_poly.pdbx_strand_id
1 'polypeptide(L)'
;FCCLLFLSCSAGHWKQKTEKANFHVLAFYTAKADLAHISFVHEANDWFSQMAEKNQFTYDSTNNWNRLHQDSLKNYQVILFLDTRPETPEQRRAFEQYMENGGAWMGFHFAAFALTPSDYPQNWDWYHEEFLGCGPYKSNTWRPTSAILRVENRKHPVTRSLPETFTSAPNEWYRWENDLRTRPDIDILLSIDPGSFPLGTGPKPHEIWHEGYYPVVWTNRRYRMLYVNMGHNDMDYEGGTNRALSGTFRIEVQNQLILNGLRWLGAGK
;
A
#
# COMPACT_ATOMS: atom_id res chain seq x y z
N PHE A 1 67.39 0.68 33.75
CA PHE A 1 66.76 1.60 32.79
C PHE A 1 65.67 0.83 32.02
N CYS A 2 64.43 1.06 32.43
CA CYS A 2 63.25 0.43 31.79
C CYS A 2 62.55 1.54 30.97
N CYS A 3 62.56 1.46 29.66
CA CYS A 3 61.82 2.34 28.78
C CYS A 3 60.39 1.82 28.59
N LEU A 4 59.42 2.57 29.12
CA LEU A 4 58.01 2.38 28.86
C LEU A 4 57.63 3.14 27.57
N LEU A 5 57.28 2.42 26.54
CA LEU A 5 56.69 2.93 25.29
C LEU A 5 55.18 3.09 25.48
N PHE A 6 54.69 4.33 25.53
CA PHE A 6 53.28 4.67 25.46
C PHE A 6 52.81 4.60 24.02
N LEU A 7 52.01 3.58 23.66
CA LEU A 7 51.23 3.54 22.42
C LEU A 7 49.97 4.37 22.60
N SER A 8 49.92 5.56 21.97
CA SER A 8 48.68 6.35 21.87
C SER A 8 47.80 5.78 20.79
N CYS A 9 46.71 5.10 21.18
CA CYS A 9 45.61 4.75 20.29
C CYS A 9 44.82 6.01 19.93
N SER A 10 45.00 6.55 18.74
CA SER A 10 44.10 7.53 18.15
C SER A 10 42.83 6.83 17.69
N ALA A 11 41.73 7.05 18.42
CA ALA A 11 40.39 6.66 18.01
C ALA A 11 39.97 7.44 16.77
N GLY A 12 40.18 6.89 15.60
CA GLY A 12 39.64 7.43 14.36
C GLY A 12 38.12 7.47 14.41
N HIS A 13 37.54 8.66 14.48
CA HIS A 13 36.12 8.88 14.27
C HIS A 13 35.79 8.53 12.82
N TRP A 14 35.25 7.36 12.62
CA TRP A 14 34.65 7.00 11.35
C TRP A 14 33.37 7.85 11.22
N LYS A 15 33.44 8.94 10.45
CA LYS A 15 32.25 9.64 9.99
C LYS A 15 31.51 8.66 9.07
N GLN A 16 30.42 8.09 9.57
CA GLN A 16 29.50 7.32 8.75
C GLN A 16 29.00 8.27 7.65
N LYS A 17 29.42 8.01 6.42
CA LYS A 17 28.97 8.75 5.25
C LYS A 17 27.49 8.43 5.11
N THR A 18 26.61 9.35 5.46
CA THR A 18 25.18 9.20 5.21
C THR A 18 25.00 9.08 3.70
N GLU A 19 24.71 7.89 3.20
CA GLU A 19 24.42 7.68 1.80
C GLU A 19 23.17 8.51 1.47
N LYS A 20 23.21 9.22 0.35
CA LYS A 20 22.12 10.07 -0.10
C LYS A 20 20.91 9.19 -0.41
N ALA A 21 19.73 9.53 0.12
CA ALA A 21 18.50 8.82 -0.22
C ALA A 21 18.25 8.86 -1.73
N ASN A 22 17.84 7.70 -2.28
CA ASN A 22 17.57 7.57 -3.71
C ASN A 22 16.27 8.26 -4.13
N PHE A 23 15.28 8.33 -3.22
CA PHE A 23 13.98 8.96 -3.44
C PHE A 23 13.31 9.33 -2.12
N HIS A 24 12.30 10.19 -2.19
CA HIS A 24 11.53 10.68 -1.05
C HIS A 24 10.08 10.23 -1.15
N VAL A 25 9.53 9.76 -0.03
CA VAL A 25 8.16 9.23 0.09
C VAL A 25 7.38 10.13 1.05
N LEU A 26 6.16 10.53 0.66
CA LEU A 26 5.20 11.20 1.53
C LEU A 26 3.92 10.38 1.65
N ALA A 27 3.58 9.96 2.86
CA ALA A 27 2.36 9.24 3.15
C ALA A 27 1.28 10.18 3.69
N PHE A 28 0.09 10.08 3.11
CA PHE A 28 -1.12 10.72 3.60
C PHE A 28 -2.03 9.70 4.29
N TYR A 29 -2.61 10.09 5.41
CA TYR A 29 -3.53 9.25 6.17
C TYR A 29 -4.58 10.09 6.89
N THR A 30 -5.63 9.45 7.36
CA THR A 30 -6.68 10.08 8.18
C THR A 30 -6.64 9.60 9.62
N ALA A 31 -6.48 8.28 9.82
CA ALA A 31 -6.52 7.59 11.12
C ALA A 31 -7.75 7.97 11.94
N LYS A 32 -8.94 7.90 11.32
CA LYS A 32 -10.23 8.28 11.93
C LYS A 32 -11.27 7.18 11.72
N ALA A 33 -12.25 7.17 12.59
CA ALA A 33 -13.44 6.33 12.59
C ALA A 33 -13.17 4.84 12.80
N ASP A 34 -12.74 4.11 11.79
CA ASP A 34 -12.54 2.66 11.88
C ASP A 34 -11.24 2.31 12.59
N LEU A 35 -11.36 1.49 13.65
CA LEU A 35 -10.23 1.11 14.50
C LEU A 35 -9.19 0.26 13.79
N ALA A 36 -9.61 -0.56 12.82
CA ALA A 36 -8.71 -1.38 12.03
C ALA A 36 -7.87 -0.52 11.08
N HIS A 37 -8.47 0.52 10.46
CA HIS A 37 -7.74 1.49 9.66
C HIS A 37 -6.76 2.31 10.51
N ILE A 38 -7.17 2.73 11.73
CA ILE A 38 -6.29 3.44 12.65
C ILE A 38 -5.08 2.58 13.02
N SER A 39 -5.32 1.30 13.38
CA SER A 39 -4.26 0.35 13.70
C SER A 39 -3.31 0.11 12.53
N PHE A 40 -3.85 -0.03 11.31
CA PHE A 40 -3.04 -0.15 10.08
C PHE A 40 -2.15 1.08 9.87
N VAL A 41 -2.68 2.30 10.02
CA VAL A 41 -1.91 3.54 9.86
C VAL A 41 -0.73 3.59 10.83
N HIS A 42 -0.92 3.19 12.08
CA HIS A 42 0.16 3.12 13.07
C HIS A 42 1.23 2.10 12.65
N GLU A 43 0.83 0.86 12.36
CA GLU A 43 1.76 -0.18 11.91
C GLU A 43 2.52 0.24 10.63
N ALA A 44 1.81 0.82 9.65
CA ALA A 44 2.40 1.27 8.40
C ALA A 44 3.45 2.38 8.61
N ASN A 45 3.13 3.40 9.41
CA ASN A 45 4.07 4.49 9.69
C ASN A 45 5.34 3.97 10.38
N ASP A 46 5.20 3.07 11.35
CA ASP A 46 6.35 2.46 12.04
C ASP A 46 7.18 1.62 11.06
N TRP A 47 6.52 0.79 10.25
CA TRP A 47 7.20 -0.09 9.31
C TRP A 47 7.92 0.69 8.20
N PHE A 48 7.25 1.66 7.54
CA PHE A 48 7.88 2.45 6.49
C PHE A 48 9.05 3.28 7.00
N SER A 49 8.96 3.85 8.22
CA SER A 49 10.07 4.57 8.85
C SER A 49 11.29 3.66 9.04
N GLN A 50 11.09 2.44 9.56
CA GLN A 50 12.18 1.46 9.72
C GLN A 50 12.76 1.00 8.38
N MET A 51 11.89 0.84 7.36
CA MET A 51 12.35 0.42 6.03
C MET A 51 13.10 1.54 5.30
N ALA A 52 12.76 2.79 5.53
CA ALA A 52 13.46 3.93 4.96
C ALA A 52 14.95 3.94 5.37
N GLU A 53 15.23 3.73 6.65
CA GLU A 53 16.60 3.65 7.17
C GLU A 53 17.42 2.53 6.51
N LYS A 54 16.77 1.40 6.23
CA LYS A 54 17.43 0.19 5.69
C LYS A 54 17.54 0.19 4.16
N ASN A 55 16.74 0.98 3.45
CA ASN A 55 16.56 0.86 1.99
C ASN A 55 16.85 2.16 1.22
N GLN A 56 17.54 3.12 1.83
CA GLN A 56 18.02 4.35 1.18
C GLN A 56 16.91 5.20 0.54
N PHE A 57 15.78 5.35 1.23
CA PHE A 57 14.76 6.35 0.90
C PHE A 57 14.42 7.17 2.15
N THR A 58 13.79 8.32 1.97
CA THR A 58 13.22 9.08 3.11
C THR A 58 11.73 8.82 3.18
N TYR A 59 11.20 8.86 4.38
CA TYR A 59 9.78 8.69 4.65
C TYR A 59 9.26 9.80 5.55
N ASP A 60 8.30 10.54 5.03
CA ASP A 60 7.50 11.51 5.77
C ASP A 60 6.04 11.05 5.77
N SER A 61 5.31 11.37 6.83
CA SER A 61 3.87 11.12 6.88
C SER A 61 3.09 12.31 7.42
N THR A 62 1.84 12.43 7.02
CA THR A 62 0.99 13.55 7.43
C THR A 62 -0.50 13.21 7.40
N ASN A 63 -1.23 13.71 8.39
CA ASN A 63 -2.69 13.76 8.39
C ASN A 63 -3.24 15.14 7.95
N ASN A 64 -2.35 16.05 7.61
CA ASN A 64 -2.72 17.36 7.08
C ASN A 64 -2.81 17.30 5.55
N TRP A 65 -4.01 17.07 5.04
CA TRP A 65 -4.30 16.97 3.61
C TRP A 65 -4.12 18.29 2.85
N ASN A 66 -3.97 19.43 3.53
CA ASN A 66 -3.59 20.69 2.89
C ASN A 66 -2.16 20.65 2.35
N ARG A 67 -1.34 19.69 2.73
CA ARG A 67 -0.03 19.42 2.11
C ARG A 67 -0.13 18.79 0.72
N LEU A 68 -1.31 18.33 0.31
CA LEU A 68 -1.55 17.80 -1.03
C LEU A 68 -1.72 18.94 -2.03
N HIS A 69 -0.62 19.60 -2.35
CA HIS A 69 -0.53 20.66 -3.35
C HIS A 69 0.84 20.63 -4.04
N GLN A 70 0.93 21.17 -5.25
CA GLN A 70 2.11 21.05 -6.12
C GLN A 70 3.43 21.42 -5.45
N ASP A 71 3.47 22.50 -4.68
CA ASP A 71 4.72 22.96 -4.03
C ASP A 71 5.24 21.97 -2.99
N SER A 72 4.38 21.24 -2.30
CA SER A 72 4.78 20.17 -1.40
C SER A 72 5.16 18.92 -2.18
N LEU A 73 4.33 18.52 -3.16
CA LEU A 73 4.47 17.25 -3.86
C LEU A 73 5.71 17.17 -4.75
N LYS A 74 6.19 18.30 -5.29
CA LYS A 74 7.40 18.33 -6.14
C LYS A 74 8.68 17.80 -5.47
N ASN A 75 8.69 17.73 -4.14
CA ASN A 75 9.83 17.23 -3.38
C ASN A 75 9.80 15.71 -3.16
N TYR A 76 8.71 15.04 -3.54
CA TYR A 76 8.50 13.62 -3.29
C TYR A 76 8.29 12.87 -4.60
N GLN A 77 9.02 11.78 -4.77
CA GLN A 77 8.91 10.91 -5.93
C GLN A 77 7.75 9.94 -5.80
N VAL A 78 7.38 9.56 -4.55
CA VAL A 78 6.30 8.61 -4.30
C VAL A 78 5.34 9.18 -3.25
N ILE A 79 4.06 9.14 -3.54
CA ILE A 79 2.98 9.46 -2.60
C ILE A 79 2.29 8.17 -2.16
N LEU A 80 2.06 8.01 -0.86
CA LEU A 80 1.27 6.90 -0.32
C LEU A 80 -0.08 7.42 0.19
N PHE A 81 -1.15 6.64 -0.07
CA PHE A 81 -2.42 6.76 0.64
C PHE A 81 -2.61 5.52 1.49
N LEU A 82 -2.63 5.69 2.82
CA LEU A 82 -2.62 4.57 3.75
C LEU A 82 -4.03 4.06 4.07
N ASP A 83 -4.99 4.94 4.31
CA ASP A 83 -6.34 4.56 4.75
C ASP A 83 -7.47 5.36 4.09
N THR A 84 -7.13 6.30 3.23
CA THR A 84 -8.10 7.17 2.56
C THR A 84 -7.47 7.86 1.37
N ARG A 85 -8.18 8.80 0.78
CA ARG A 85 -7.81 9.60 -0.39
C ARG A 85 -8.31 11.04 -0.25
N PRO A 86 -7.89 11.99 -1.10
CA PRO A 86 -8.32 13.38 -1.01
C PRO A 86 -9.84 13.53 -1.22
N GLU A 87 -10.45 14.41 -0.43
CA GLU A 87 -11.89 14.66 -0.46
C GLU A 87 -12.24 15.95 -1.19
N THR A 88 -11.38 16.99 -1.09
CA THR A 88 -11.71 18.28 -1.71
C THR A 88 -11.33 18.34 -3.19
N PRO A 89 -12.07 19.10 -4.02
CA PRO A 89 -11.75 19.26 -5.44
C PRO A 89 -10.33 19.80 -5.68
N GLU A 90 -9.83 20.66 -4.81
CA GLU A 90 -8.48 21.24 -4.93
C GLU A 90 -7.41 20.18 -4.72
N GLN A 91 -7.56 19.34 -3.69
CA GLN A 91 -6.64 18.24 -3.40
C GLN A 91 -6.67 17.19 -4.51
N ARG A 92 -7.85 16.87 -5.05
CA ARG A 92 -8.02 15.94 -6.17
C ARG A 92 -7.29 16.43 -7.42
N ARG A 93 -7.50 17.69 -7.81
CA ARG A 93 -6.77 18.30 -8.94
C ARG A 93 -5.26 18.31 -8.74
N ALA A 94 -4.79 18.60 -7.52
CA ALA A 94 -3.37 18.59 -7.22
C ALA A 94 -2.76 17.17 -7.38
N PHE A 95 -3.49 16.14 -6.97
CA PHE A 95 -3.05 14.75 -7.14
C PHE A 95 -3.09 14.32 -8.61
N GLU A 96 -4.15 14.63 -9.35
CA GLU A 96 -4.22 14.38 -10.80
C GLU A 96 -3.01 14.97 -11.52
N GLN A 97 -2.75 16.26 -11.31
CA GLN A 97 -1.60 16.96 -11.90
C GLN A 97 -0.26 16.33 -11.50
N TYR A 98 -0.12 15.89 -10.24
CA TYR A 98 1.09 15.20 -9.80
C TYR A 98 1.29 13.90 -10.58
N MET A 99 0.24 13.10 -10.78
CA MET A 99 0.32 11.85 -11.53
C MET A 99 0.54 12.08 -13.03
N GLU A 100 -0.11 13.06 -13.63
CA GLU A 100 0.08 13.46 -15.02
C GLU A 100 1.50 13.96 -15.32
N ASN A 101 2.12 14.62 -14.34
CA ASN A 101 3.51 15.08 -14.41
C ASN A 101 4.54 13.97 -14.12
N GLY A 102 4.10 12.70 -14.04
CA GLY A 102 4.97 11.55 -13.89
C GLY A 102 5.33 11.21 -12.44
N GLY A 103 4.59 11.73 -11.49
CA GLY A 103 4.63 11.31 -10.09
C GLY A 103 4.30 9.83 -9.92
N ALA A 104 4.64 9.26 -8.77
CA ALA A 104 4.34 7.87 -8.48
C ALA A 104 3.50 7.72 -7.21
N TRP A 105 2.64 6.71 -7.19
CA TRP A 105 1.70 6.49 -6.10
C TRP A 105 1.57 5.02 -5.70
N MET A 106 1.39 4.77 -4.39
CA MET A 106 0.94 3.50 -3.85
C MET A 106 -0.22 3.74 -2.90
N GLY A 107 -1.30 2.98 -3.05
CA GLY A 107 -2.46 3.07 -2.18
C GLY A 107 -2.83 1.74 -1.56
N PHE A 108 -3.35 1.80 -0.34
CA PHE A 108 -3.71 0.63 0.44
C PHE A 108 -5.22 0.60 0.68
N HIS A 109 -5.80 -0.59 0.53
CA HIS A 109 -7.13 -0.96 0.97
C HIS A 109 -8.18 0.13 0.71
N PHE A 110 -8.63 0.84 1.76
CA PHE A 110 -9.68 1.85 1.70
C PHE A 110 -9.33 3.05 0.78
N ALA A 111 -8.06 3.21 0.40
CA ALA A 111 -7.68 4.23 -0.59
C ALA A 111 -8.42 4.08 -1.93
N ALA A 112 -8.90 2.88 -2.28
CA ALA A 112 -9.68 2.65 -3.51
C ALA A 112 -11.20 2.59 -3.28
N PHE A 113 -11.69 2.73 -2.06
CA PHE A 113 -13.10 2.57 -1.74
C PHE A 113 -13.98 3.64 -2.41
N ALA A 114 -15.06 3.24 -3.06
CA ALA A 114 -16.10 4.08 -3.64
C ALA A 114 -17.45 3.38 -3.59
N LEU A 115 -18.52 4.13 -3.37
CA LEU A 115 -19.89 3.64 -3.35
C LEU A 115 -20.64 3.96 -4.65
N THR A 116 -21.64 3.14 -4.98
CA THR A 116 -22.60 3.40 -6.05
C THR A 116 -24.02 3.39 -5.46
N PRO A 117 -24.88 4.36 -5.80
CA PRO A 117 -24.65 5.57 -6.60
C PRO A 117 -23.79 6.62 -5.87
N SER A 118 -23.27 7.57 -6.63
CA SER A 118 -22.13 8.40 -6.33
C SER A 118 -22.43 9.71 -5.59
N ASP A 119 -23.21 9.69 -4.50
CA ASP A 119 -23.32 10.84 -3.60
C ASP A 119 -22.30 10.86 -2.47
N TYR A 120 -21.51 9.78 -2.39
CA TYR A 120 -20.50 9.65 -1.35
C TYR A 120 -19.37 10.66 -1.61
N PRO A 121 -19.01 11.53 -0.64
CA PRO A 121 -18.07 12.63 -0.89
C PRO A 121 -16.70 12.19 -1.36
N GLN A 122 -16.33 10.94 -1.09
CA GLN A 122 -15.04 10.36 -1.45
C GLN A 122 -15.04 9.75 -2.86
N ASN A 123 -16.19 9.63 -3.52
CA ASN A 123 -16.26 9.15 -4.90
C ASN A 123 -15.65 10.17 -5.86
N TRP A 124 -14.87 9.67 -6.79
CA TRP A 124 -14.08 10.48 -7.70
C TRP A 124 -13.84 9.71 -8.99
N ASP A 125 -14.60 10.01 -10.04
CA ASP A 125 -14.70 9.21 -11.26
C ASP A 125 -13.36 8.98 -11.94
N TRP A 126 -12.57 10.04 -12.17
CA TRP A 126 -11.22 9.88 -12.72
C TRP A 126 -10.39 8.88 -11.94
N TYR A 127 -10.42 8.95 -10.61
CA TYR A 127 -9.62 8.10 -9.74
C TYR A 127 -10.06 6.63 -9.79
N HIS A 128 -11.36 6.38 -9.74
CA HIS A 128 -11.89 5.02 -9.66
C HIS A 128 -11.99 4.34 -11.04
N GLU A 129 -12.33 5.11 -12.10
CA GLU A 129 -12.55 4.56 -13.43
C GLU A 129 -11.29 4.62 -14.31
N GLU A 130 -10.56 5.75 -14.31
CA GLU A 130 -9.41 5.94 -15.19
C GLU A 130 -8.09 5.54 -14.53
N PHE A 131 -7.87 5.97 -13.29
CA PHE A 131 -6.60 5.79 -12.60
C PHE A 131 -6.48 4.38 -11.99
N LEU A 132 -7.43 3.96 -11.17
CA LEU A 132 -7.49 2.62 -10.58
C LEU A 132 -8.10 1.57 -11.51
N GLY A 133 -9.09 1.94 -12.31
CA GLY A 133 -9.81 1.08 -13.23
C GLY A 133 -10.84 0.14 -12.58
N CYS A 134 -10.86 0.06 -11.26
CA CYS A 134 -11.67 -0.92 -10.52
C CYS A 134 -13.15 -0.53 -10.37
N GLY A 135 -13.49 0.75 -10.60
CA GLY A 135 -14.84 1.25 -10.36
C GLY A 135 -15.26 1.21 -8.90
N PRO A 136 -16.57 1.18 -8.62
CA PRO A 136 -17.09 1.12 -7.27
C PRO A 136 -16.75 -0.16 -6.53
N TYR A 137 -16.73 -0.06 -5.20
CA TYR A 137 -16.72 -1.21 -4.31
C TYR A 137 -18.02 -2.02 -4.45
N LYS A 138 -17.87 -3.33 -4.53
CA LYS A 138 -18.99 -4.28 -4.63
C LYS A 138 -19.31 -4.96 -3.31
N SER A 139 -18.31 -5.58 -2.70
CA SER A 139 -18.42 -6.28 -1.42
C SER A 139 -17.03 -6.57 -0.81
N ASN A 140 -17.03 -7.12 0.40
CA ASN A 140 -15.82 -7.53 1.11
C ASN A 140 -15.98 -8.89 1.80
N THR A 141 -14.87 -9.45 2.25
CA THR A 141 -14.85 -10.72 2.99
C THR A 141 -15.14 -10.55 4.46
N TRP A 142 -15.58 -9.38 4.92
CA TRP A 142 -15.78 -9.21 6.36
C TRP A 142 -16.22 -10.53 7.07
N ARG A 143 -15.41 -11.14 7.95
CA ARG A 143 -14.20 -10.71 8.68
C ARG A 143 -12.92 -10.84 7.86
N PRO A 144 -11.79 -10.26 8.37
CA PRO A 144 -10.48 -10.48 7.78
C PRO A 144 -10.14 -11.97 7.70
N THR A 145 -9.69 -12.39 6.52
CA THR A 145 -9.42 -13.79 6.20
C THR A 145 -8.09 -13.90 5.46
N SER A 146 -7.25 -14.85 5.85
CA SER A 146 -6.05 -15.19 5.07
C SER A 146 -6.43 -15.84 3.77
N ALA A 147 -5.71 -15.51 2.71
CA ALA A 147 -5.88 -16.05 1.37
C ALA A 147 -4.56 -16.58 0.82
N ILE A 148 -4.62 -17.58 -0.05
CA ILE A 148 -3.49 -17.88 -0.93
C ILE A 148 -3.54 -16.89 -2.06
N LEU A 149 -2.47 -16.08 -2.19
CA LEU A 149 -2.29 -15.14 -3.28
C LEU A 149 -1.45 -15.76 -4.39
N ARG A 150 -1.90 -15.58 -5.63
CA ARG A 150 -1.24 -16.06 -6.84
C ARG A 150 -0.58 -14.90 -7.57
N VAL A 151 0.68 -15.06 -7.96
CA VAL A 151 1.41 -14.08 -8.78
C VAL A 151 1.00 -14.26 -10.25
N GLU A 152 0.32 -13.26 -10.80
CA GLU A 152 -0.19 -13.28 -12.18
C GLU A 152 0.87 -12.84 -13.19
N ASN A 153 1.63 -11.80 -12.89
CA ASN A 153 2.72 -11.31 -13.74
C ASN A 153 4.08 -11.50 -13.07
N ARG A 154 4.76 -12.61 -13.35
CA ARG A 154 6.08 -12.94 -12.79
C ARG A 154 7.25 -12.16 -13.41
N LYS A 155 7.01 -11.38 -14.46
CA LYS A 155 8.06 -10.58 -15.14
C LYS A 155 8.11 -9.15 -14.59
N HIS A 156 7.05 -8.70 -13.94
CA HIS A 156 7.00 -7.34 -13.40
C HIS A 156 8.02 -7.14 -12.27
N PRO A 157 8.73 -5.99 -12.19
CA PRO A 157 9.72 -5.73 -11.13
C PRO A 157 9.20 -5.93 -9.71
N VAL A 158 7.93 -5.65 -9.47
CA VAL A 158 7.27 -5.78 -8.15
C VAL A 158 7.16 -7.24 -7.71
N THR A 159 6.99 -8.17 -8.65
CA THR A 159 6.61 -9.56 -8.36
C THR A 159 7.64 -10.59 -8.75
N ARG A 160 8.63 -10.26 -9.60
CA ARG A 160 9.58 -11.22 -10.19
C ARG A 160 10.40 -12.04 -9.19
N SER A 161 10.59 -11.54 -7.95
CA SER A 161 11.34 -12.23 -6.89
C SER A 161 10.44 -12.97 -5.90
N LEU A 162 9.12 -12.93 -6.10
CA LEU A 162 8.17 -13.60 -5.21
C LEU A 162 7.97 -15.06 -5.64
N PRO A 163 7.58 -15.94 -4.70
CA PRO A 163 7.11 -17.28 -5.05
C PRO A 163 5.84 -17.21 -5.90
N GLU A 164 5.51 -18.28 -6.59
CA GLU A 164 4.31 -18.35 -7.46
C GLU A 164 3.02 -18.11 -6.68
N THR A 165 2.97 -18.63 -5.46
CA THR A 165 1.89 -18.42 -4.51
C THR A 165 2.45 -18.20 -3.12
N PHE A 166 1.70 -17.49 -2.27
CA PHE A 166 2.00 -17.35 -0.85
C PHE A 166 0.72 -17.07 -0.05
N THR A 167 0.74 -17.44 1.23
CA THR A 167 -0.36 -17.13 2.16
C THR A 167 -0.21 -15.72 2.70
N SER A 168 -1.26 -14.92 2.60
CA SER A 168 -1.32 -13.56 3.13
C SER A 168 -1.54 -13.53 4.64
N ALA A 169 -1.29 -12.38 5.26
CA ALA A 169 -1.91 -12.03 6.53
C ALA A 169 -3.45 -12.03 6.36
N PRO A 170 -4.22 -12.25 7.43
CA PRO A 170 -5.67 -12.01 7.38
C PRO A 170 -5.95 -10.59 6.90
N ASN A 171 -6.89 -10.43 5.98
CA ASN A 171 -7.26 -9.12 5.46
C ASN A 171 -8.74 -9.10 5.09
N GLU A 172 -9.38 -7.94 5.21
CA GLU A 172 -10.69 -7.69 4.64
C GLU A 172 -10.51 -7.43 3.15
N TRP A 173 -10.76 -8.44 2.32
CA TRP A 173 -10.58 -8.35 0.88
C TRP A 173 -11.76 -7.64 0.23
N TYR A 174 -11.50 -6.62 -0.59
CA TYR A 174 -12.50 -5.94 -1.40
C TYR A 174 -12.68 -6.60 -2.76
N ARG A 175 -13.92 -6.62 -3.22
CA ARG A 175 -14.33 -6.91 -4.60
C ARG A 175 -14.82 -5.63 -5.26
N TRP A 176 -14.64 -5.56 -6.56
CA TRP A 176 -14.92 -4.39 -7.37
C TRP A 176 -15.98 -4.68 -8.40
N GLU A 177 -16.70 -3.64 -8.87
CA GLU A 177 -17.71 -3.80 -9.92
C GLU A 177 -17.07 -4.04 -11.29
N ASN A 178 -15.96 -3.37 -11.60
CA ASN A 178 -15.30 -3.53 -12.89
C ASN A 178 -14.41 -4.79 -12.91
N ASP A 179 -14.49 -5.53 -14.03
CA ASP A 179 -13.55 -6.61 -14.29
C ASP A 179 -12.25 -6.05 -14.87
N LEU A 180 -11.22 -5.97 -14.04
CA LEU A 180 -9.90 -5.43 -14.43
C LEU A 180 -9.24 -6.19 -15.59
N ARG A 181 -9.64 -7.44 -15.88
CA ARG A 181 -9.13 -8.22 -17.02
C ARG A 181 -9.57 -7.63 -18.37
N THR A 182 -10.65 -6.87 -18.39
CA THR A 182 -11.16 -6.21 -19.60
C THR A 182 -10.45 -4.89 -19.90
N ARG A 183 -9.60 -4.42 -18.99
CA ARG A 183 -8.88 -3.14 -19.08
C ARG A 183 -7.48 -3.35 -19.65
N PRO A 184 -7.19 -2.92 -20.89
CA PRO A 184 -5.89 -3.13 -21.51
C PRO A 184 -4.75 -2.31 -20.88
N ASP A 185 -5.10 -1.26 -20.14
CA ASP A 185 -4.19 -0.39 -19.41
C ASP A 185 -3.82 -0.93 -18.01
N ILE A 186 -4.56 -1.91 -17.49
CA ILE A 186 -4.29 -2.51 -16.19
C ILE A 186 -3.40 -3.75 -16.33
N ASP A 187 -2.40 -3.86 -15.45
CA ASP A 187 -1.56 -5.04 -15.29
C ASP A 187 -1.79 -5.61 -13.90
N ILE A 188 -2.49 -6.76 -13.84
CA ILE A 188 -2.81 -7.44 -12.59
C ILE A 188 -1.57 -8.20 -12.14
N LEU A 189 -1.10 -7.90 -10.93
CA LEU A 189 0.11 -8.49 -10.37
C LEU A 189 -0.19 -9.66 -9.44
N LEU A 190 -1.25 -9.54 -8.64
CA LEU A 190 -1.68 -10.59 -7.71
C LEU A 190 -3.20 -10.73 -7.73
N SER A 191 -3.66 -11.96 -7.65
CA SER A 191 -5.05 -12.33 -7.40
C SER A 191 -5.16 -13.30 -6.24
N ILE A 192 -6.36 -13.43 -5.66
CA ILE A 192 -6.68 -14.48 -4.70
C ILE A 192 -6.87 -15.81 -5.45
N ASP A 193 -6.30 -16.88 -4.92
CA ASP A 193 -6.71 -18.23 -5.30
C ASP A 193 -8.09 -18.52 -4.67
N PRO A 194 -9.17 -18.57 -5.45
CA PRO A 194 -10.52 -18.73 -4.90
C PRO A 194 -10.70 -20.07 -4.17
N GLY A 195 -9.94 -21.09 -4.55
CA GLY A 195 -9.92 -22.36 -3.85
C GLY A 195 -9.39 -22.31 -2.42
N SER A 196 -8.73 -21.20 -2.03
CA SER A 196 -8.27 -20.99 -0.66
C SER A 196 -9.38 -20.57 0.32
N PHE A 197 -10.55 -20.19 -0.19
CA PHE A 197 -11.71 -19.87 0.63
C PHE A 197 -12.64 -21.08 0.70
N PRO A 198 -12.73 -21.77 1.84
CA PRO A 198 -13.66 -22.87 2.02
C PRO A 198 -15.11 -22.42 1.83
N LEU A 199 -15.96 -23.34 1.35
CA LEU A 199 -17.40 -23.10 1.20
C LEU A 199 -18.01 -22.65 2.53
N GLY A 200 -18.85 -21.61 2.48
CA GLY A 200 -19.55 -21.08 3.64
C GLY A 200 -18.68 -20.39 4.68
N THR A 201 -17.45 -20.01 4.32
CA THR A 201 -16.60 -19.24 5.21
C THR A 201 -16.88 -17.76 5.14
N GLY A 202 -16.61 -17.11 6.26
CA GLY A 202 -16.78 -15.68 6.46
C GLY A 202 -18.16 -15.31 6.99
N PRO A 203 -18.28 -14.10 7.52
CA PRO A 203 -19.53 -13.58 8.12
C PRO A 203 -20.60 -13.24 7.08
N LYS A 204 -20.26 -13.32 5.80
CA LYS A 204 -21.19 -13.21 4.68
C LYS A 204 -21.31 -14.54 3.94
N PRO A 205 -21.94 -15.56 4.56
CA PRO A 205 -22.02 -16.92 4.00
C PRO A 205 -22.80 -17.01 2.69
N HIS A 206 -23.57 -15.97 2.36
CA HIS A 206 -24.29 -15.83 1.09
C HIS A 206 -23.41 -15.30 -0.05
N GLU A 207 -22.22 -14.76 0.25
CA GLU A 207 -21.28 -14.30 -0.75
C GLU A 207 -20.33 -15.43 -1.17
N ILE A 208 -20.17 -15.60 -2.47
CA ILE A 208 -19.31 -16.62 -3.05
C ILE A 208 -17.91 -16.04 -3.28
N TRP A 209 -16.93 -16.64 -2.61
CA TRP A 209 -15.52 -16.30 -2.76
C TRP A 209 -14.65 -17.49 -3.21
N HIS A 210 -15.20 -18.71 -3.22
CA HIS A 210 -14.49 -19.91 -3.59
C HIS A 210 -14.45 -20.16 -5.11
N GLU A 211 -15.09 -19.31 -5.89
CA GLU A 211 -15.03 -19.26 -7.34
C GLU A 211 -15.00 -17.81 -7.83
N GLY A 212 -14.47 -17.57 -9.02
CA GLY A 212 -14.34 -16.25 -9.59
C GLY A 212 -12.89 -15.79 -9.73
N TYR A 213 -12.70 -14.50 -9.93
CA TYR A 213 -11.37 -13.89 -10.10
C TYR A 213 -11.29 -12.59 -9.30
N TYR A 214 -10.35 -12.50 -8.38
CA TYR A 214 -10.26 -11.43 -7.40
C TYR A 214 -8.86 -10.81 -7.40
N PRO A 215 -8.62 -9.79 -8.25
CA PRO A 215 -7.36 -9.04 -8.24
C PRO A 215 -7.23 -8.24 -6.94
N VAL A 216 -6.05 -8.31 -6.34
CA VAL A 216 -5.75 -7.64 -5.06
C VAL A 216 -4.53 -6.73 -5.13
N VAL A 217 -3.68 -6.88 -6.15
CA VAL A 217 -2.58 -5.96 -6.43
C VAL A 217 -2.50 -5.75 -7.94
N TRP A 218 -2.49 -4.50 -8.36
CA TRP A 218 -2.36 -4.15 -9.78
C TRP A 218 -1.72 -2.79 -10.00
N THR A 219 -1.28 -2.54 -11.22
CA THR A 219 -0.75 -1.29 -11.71
C THR A 219 -1.47 -0.85 -13.00
N ASN A 220 -1.37 0.43 -13.33
CA ASN A 220 -1.89 1.02 -14.56
C ASN A 220 -0.72 1.47 -15.44
N ARG A 221 -0.68 1.04 -16.72
CA ARG A 221 0.41 1.33 -17.66
C ARG A 221 0.51 2.81 -18.03
N ARG A 222 -0.58 3.56 -17.84
CA ARG A 222 -0.63 5.02 -18.10
C ARG A 222 -0.02 5.82 -16.96
N TYR A 223 0.04 5.25 -15.74
CA TYR A 223 0.48 5.92 -14.53
C TYR A 223 1.46 5.05 -13.74
N ARG A 224 2.38 5.69 -13.04
CA ARG A 224 3.26 4.98 -12.08
C ARG A 224 2.53 4.78 -10.77
N MET A 225 1.66 3.79 -10.74
CA MET A 225 0.84 3.52 -9.57
C MET A 225 0.88 2.04 -9.18
N LEU A 226 0.69 1.76 -7.91
CA LEU A 226 0.48 0.42 -7.38
C LEU A 226 -0.65 0.47 -6.36
N TYR A 227 -1.71 -0.27 -6.60
CA TYR A 227 -2.73 -0.50 -5.58
C TYR A 227 -2.51 -1.84 -4.89
N VAL A 228 -2.69 -1.86 -3.56
CA VAL A 228 -2.52 -3.01 -2.68
C VAL A 228 -3.76 -3.14 -1.82
N ASN A 229 -4.56 -4.18 -2.03
CA ASN A 229 -5.81 -4.44 -1.29
C ASN A 229 -5.52 -5.07 0.09
N MET A 230 -4.52 -4.57 0.79
CA MET A 230 -4.11 -4.98 2.14
C MET A 230 -4.11 -3.74 3.02
N GLY A 231 -4.46 -3.89 4.31
CA GLY A 231 -4.47 -2.77 5.26
C GLY A 231 -5.64 -2.81 6.27
N HIS A 232 -6.41 -3.90 6.30
CA HIS A 232 -7.48 -4.09 7.27
C HIS A 232 -7.43 -5.55 7.79
N ASN A 233 -6.74 -5.76 8.91
CA ASN A 233 -6.43 -7.10 9.45
C ASN A 233 -7.08 -7.37 10.80
N ASP A 234 -8.02 -6.54 11.22
CA ASP A 234 -8.63 -6.65 12.55
C ASP A 234 -9.27 -8.02 12.77
N MET A 235 -8.73 -8.74 13.73
CA MET A 235 -9.28 -10.00 14.23
C MET A 235 -9.96 -9.87 15.59
N ASP A 236 -9.90 -8.71 16.21
CA ASP A 236 -10.43 -8.44 17.55
C ASP A 236 -11.35 -7.20 17.62
N TYR A 237 -11.96 -6.87 16.50
CA TYR A 237 -12.86 -5.72 16.39
C TYR A 237 -13.99 -5.76 17.44
N GLU A 238 -14.54 -6.93 17.71
CA GLU A 238 -15.60 -7.16 18.69
C GLU A 238 -15.08 -7.11 20.13
N GLY A 239 -13.81 -7.46 20.37
CA GLY A 239 -13.18 -7.39 21.68
C GLY A 239 -12.89 -5.95 22.13
N GLY A 240 -12.90 -4.99 21.21
CA GLY A 240 -12.76 -3.56 21.50
C GLY A 240 -11.41 -3.15 22.08
N THR A 241 -10.39 -4.01 21.98
CA THR A 241 -9.05 -3.76 22.52
C THR A 241 -8.20 -2.92 21.60
N ASN A 242 -8.41 -2.94 20.31
CA ASN A 242 -7.91 -2.14 19.18
C ASN A 242 -6.44 -1.66 19.26
N ARG A 243 -5.64 -2.29 20.10
CA ARG A 243 -4.22 -1.97 20.27
C ARG A 243 -3.37 -2.87 19.43
N ALA A 244 -3.07 -2.85 18.30
CA ALA A 244 -2.30 -3.78 17.47
C ALA A 244 -3.17 -4.80 16.72
N LEU A 245 -4.29 -4.34 16.22
CA LEU A 245 -5.17 -5.13 15.35
C LEU A 245 -4.52 -5.42 14.00
N SER A 246 -3.67 -4.52 13.51
CA SER A 246 -3.01 -4.66 12.22
C SER A 246 -1.88 -5.68 12.25
N GLY A 247 -1.76 -6.43 11.19
CA GLY A 247 -0.72 -7.43 10.95
C GLY A 247 -0.32 -7.49 9.49
N THR A 248 -0.53 -6.39 8.75
CA THR A 248 -0.22 -6.30 7.32
C THR A 248 1.25 -6.58 7.05
N PHE A 249 2.15 -6.12 7.93
CA PHE A 249 3.60 -6.24 7.75
C PHE A 249 4.23 -7.41 8.50
N ARG A 250 3.44 -8.42 8.92
CA ARG A 250 3.95 -9.62 9.61
C ARG A 250 4.43 -10.72 8.65
N ILE A 251 4.08 -10.67 7.39
CA ILE A 251 4.41 -11.69 6.38
C ILE A 251 5.55 -11.18 5.51
N GLU A 252 6.71 -11.88 5.55
CA GLU A 252 7.93 -11.46 4.87
C GLU A 252 7.75 -11.31 3.35
N VAL A 253 7.06 -12.26 2.69
CA VAL A 253 6.80 -12.19 1.25
C VAL A 253 5.91 -10.98 0.90
N GLN A 254 4.95 -10.67 1.75
CA GLN A 254 4.09 -9.49 1.60
C GLN A 254 4.90 -8.19 1.77
N ASN A 255 5.81 -8.16 2.74
CA ASN A 255 6.75 -7.06 2.93
C ASN A 255 7.68 -6.87 1.72
N GLN A 256 8.17 -7.97 1.16
CA GLN A 256 8.99 -7.94 -0.05
C GLN A 256 8.24 -7.38 -1.26
N LEU A 257 6.96 -7.74 -1.44
CA LEU A 257 6.08 -7.16 -2.46
C LEU A 257 6.01 -5.63 -2.33
N ILE A 258 5.74 -5.14 -1.13
CA ILE A 258 5.58 -3.70 -0.84
C ILE A 258 6.89 -2.95 -1.07
N LEU A 259 8.02 -3.49 -0.60
CA LEU A 259 9.35 -2.91 -0.83
C LEU A 259 9.73 -2.89 -2.31
N ASN A 260 9.46 -3.97 -3.05
CA ASN A 260 9.67 -4.00 -4.49
C ASN A 260 8.83 -2.94 -5.19
N GLY A 261 7.57 -2.77 -4.75
CA GLY A 261 6.67 -1.73 -5.24
C GLY A 261 7.24 -0.32 -5.02
N LEU A 262 7.68 -0.02 -3.80
CA LEU A 262 8.31 1.27 -3.50
C LEU A 262 9.57 1.53 -4.34
N ARG A 263 10.46 0.55 -4.44
CA ARG A 263 11.69 0.68 -5.26
C ARG A 263 11.35 0.90 -6.74
N TRP A 264 10.38 0.16 -7.27
CA TRP A 264 9.93 0.33 -8.64
C TRP A 264 9.32 1.73 -8.87
N LEU A 265 8.49 2.20 -7.95
CA LEU A 265 7.91 3.55 -7.99
C LEU A 265 8.96 4.65 -7.79
N GLY A 266 9.93 4.44 -6.91
CA GLY A 266 10.98 5.43 -6.59
C GLY A 266 12.12 5.52 -7.60
N ALA A 267 12.30 4.51 -8.46
CA ALA A 267 13.46 4.44 -9.37
C ALA A 267 13.51 5.53 -10.46
N GLY A 268 12.49 6.40 -10.58
CA GLY A 268 12.44 7.41 -11.62
C GLY A 268 12.17 6.82 -13.02
N LYS A 269 11.92 7.67 -14.01
CA LYS A 269 11.97 7.30 -15.43
C LYS A 269 13.41 7.27 -15.90
#